data_590bb77a9ce85c2feadbda574b9f4996
#
_entry.id   590bb77a9ce85c2feadbda574b9f4996
#
_cell.length_a   1.000
_cell.length_b   1.000
_cell.length_c   1.000
_cell.angle_alpha   90.00
_cell.angle_beta   90.00
_cell.angle_gamma   90.00
#
_symmetry.space_group_name_H-M   'P 1'
#
loop_
_entity.id
_entity.type
_entity.pdbx_description
1 polymer ?
#
loop_
_entity_poly.entity_id
_entity_poly.type
_entity_poly.pdbx_seq_one_letter_code
_entity_poly.pdbx_strand_id
1 'polypeptide(L)'
;RAPGGPFAAPTPVTDLRGQGVLLPGLVDLHIHAPQFPQLGQALDVPLEIWLQTHTFPLESKYSDLDFADRVYRMLVRRLLANGTTTAMYFATIHYESSLRLAEICIELGQRALVGRVAMDLAESCPDNYCDGSPADSVADTARFVDAVQRLAGNDGRVLPAITPRFIPSCSDAALRGLGALAAETGAHVQTHCSESDWEHHHV
;
A
#
# COMPACT_ATOMS: atom_id res chain seq x y z
N ARG A 1 9.82 9.11 41.54
CA ARG A 1 8.36 9.19 41.42
C ARG A 1 7.81 9.95 42.58
N ALA A 2 7.04 11.02 42.36
CA ALA A 2 6.26 11.68 43.46
C ALA A 2 5.11 10.76 43.88
N PRO A 3 4.85 10.53 45.15
CA PRO A 3 3.69 9.78 45.62
C PRO A 3 2.42 10.51 45.20
N GLY A 4 1.54 9.82 44.41
CA GLY A 4 0.24 10.39 44.02
C GLY A 4 0.12 10.83 42.57
N GLY A 5 1.07 10.51 41.68
CA GLY A 5 0.94 10.72 40.22
C GLY A 5 -0.13 9.83 39.55
N PRO A 6 -0.54 10.11 38.29
CA PRO A 6 -1.63 9.44 37.60
C PRO A 6 -1.47 7.92 37.34
N PHE A 7 -0.38 7.31 37.83
CA PHE A 7 -0.11 5.87 37.77
C PHE A 7 -0.25 5.22 39.16
N ALA A 8 -1.40 5.37 39.80
CA ALA A 8 -1.67 4.84 41.13
C ALA A 8 -1.82 3.30 41.18
N ALA A 9 -2.07 2.63 40.06
CA ALA A 9 -2.06 1.17 39.97
C ALA A 9 -0.65 0.64 39.66
N PRO A 10 -0.24 -0.53 40.19
CA PRO A 10 1.04 -1.14 39.84
C PRO A 10 1.05 -1.45 38.34
N THR A 11 1.90 -0.72 37.60
CA THR A 11 2.11 -0.97 36.17
C THR A 11 2.81 -2.34 36.04
N PRO A 12 2.30 -3.28 35.25
CA PRO A 12 2.99 -4.53 34.98
C PRO A 12 4.40 -4.24 34.43
N VAL A 13 5.39 -4.87 34.99
CA VAL A 13 6.79 -4.72 34.55
C VAL A 13 7.25 -6.06 33.98
N THR A 14 7.70 -6.04 32.71
CA THR A 14 8.39 -7.16 32.09
C THR A 14 9.90 -6.92 32.21
N ASP A 15 10.61 -7.79 32.91
CA ASP A 15 12.06 -7.69 33.06
C ASP A 15 12.76 -8.48 31.93
N LEU A 16 13.42 -7.76 31.05
CA LEU A 16 14.14 -8.33 29.89
C LEU A 16 15.66 -8.43 30.13
N ARG A 17 16.15 -8.13 31.35
CA ARG A 17 17.59 -8.18 31.64
C ARG A 17 18.16 -9.58 31.40
N GLY A 18 19.17 -9.67 30.54
CA GLY A 18 19.78 -10.94 30.13
C GLY A 18 18.98 -11.80 29.17
N GLN A 19 17.79 -11.35 28.73
CA GLN A 19 16.91 -12.09 27.81
C GLN A 19 16.90 -11.50 26.40
N GLY A 20 17.22 -10.22 26.24
CA GLY A 20 17.21 -9.56 24.95
C GLY A 20 17.26 -8.04 25.03
N VAL A 21 17.09 -7.42 23.86
CA VAL A 21 17.03 -5.96 23.68
C VAL A 21 15.71 -5.62 23.02
N LEU A 22 15.02 -4.60 23.54
CA LEU A 22 13.82 -4.06 22.91
C LEU A 22 14.23 -3.01 21.87
N LEU A 23 13.83 -3.23 20.62
CA LEU A 23 14.03 -2.31 19.51
C LEU A 23 12.70 -1.74 19.04
N PRO A 24 12.68 -0.54 18.41
CA PRO A 24 11.53 -0.07 17.66
C PRO A 24 11.17 -1.08 16.55
N GLY A 25 9.88 -1.19 16.20
CA GLY A 25 9.46 -1.99 15.07
C GLY A 25 10.04 -1.47 13.75
N LEU A 26 10.29 -2.38 12.82
CA LEU A 26 10.82 -2.04 11.50
C LEU A 26 9.79 -1.27 10.69
N VAL A 27 10.26 -0.39 9.81
CA VAL A 27 9.47 0.41 8.88
C VAL A 27 9.85 0.04 7.46
N ASP A 28 8.88 -0.39 6.67
CA ASP A 28 9.02 -0.67 5.24
C ASP A 28 8.27 0.41 4.44
N LEU A 29 8.99 1.24 3.72
CA LEU A 29 8.43 2.38 2.99
C LEU A 29 8.08 2.05 1.54
N HIS A 30 8.30 0.82 1.08
CA HIS A 30 7.97 0.40 -0.28
C HIS A 30 7.68 -1.09 -0.37
N ILE A 31 6.41 -1.45 -0.47
CA ILE A 31 5.98 -2.84 -0.59
C ILE A 31 4.73 -2.97 -1.46
N HIS A 32 4.78 -3.84 -2.46
CA HIS A 32 3.63 -4.23 -3.27
C HIS A 32 2.87 -5.38 -2.61
N ALA A 33 1.80 -5.06 -1.89
CA ALA A 33 1.02 -6.07 -1.18
C ALA A 33 0.49 -7.20 -2.08
N PRO A 34 -0.02 -6.92 -3.30
CA PRO A 34 -0.56 -7.96 -4.18
C PRO A 34 0.51 -8.88 -4.76
N GLN A 35 1.79 -8.51 -4.72
CA GLN A 35 2.88 -9.31 -5.27
C GLN A 35 3.42 -10.37 -4.29
N PHE A 36 2.90 -10.42 -3.07
CA PHE A 36 3.32 -11.41 -2.07
C PHE A 36 3.30 -12.86 -2.56
N PRO A 37 2.31 -13.34 -3.36
CA PRO A 37 2.31 -14.71 -3.86
C PRO A 37 3.42 -15.04 -4.88
N GLN A 38 4.02 -14.03 -5.51
CA GLN A 38 5.09 -14.22 -6.52
C GLN A 38 6.48 -13.86 -6.00
N LEU A 39 6.68 -13.77 -4.70
CA LEU A 39 7.99 -13.47 -4.11
C LEU A 39 9.09 -14.39 -4.63
N GLY A 40 10.17 -13.80 -5.15
CA GLY A 40 11.33 -14.52 -5.67
C GLY A 40 11.14 -15.18 -7.03
N GLN A 41 10.05 -14.89 -7.75
CA GLN A 41 9.79 -15.45 -9.08
C GLN A 41 10.24 -14.49 -10.19
N ALA A 42 10.88 -15.04 -11.22
CA ALA A 42 11.25 -14.35 -12.46
C ALA A 42 12.03 -13.03 -12.24
N LEU A 43 13.00 -13.03 -11.32
CA LEU A 43 13.79 -11.84 -10.96
C LEU A 43 14.85 -11.48 -12.03
N ASP A 44 15.04 -12.32 -13.02
CA ASP A 44 15.97 -12.17 -14.15
C ASP A 44 15.29 -11.66 -15.43
N VAL A 45 13.99 -11.35 -15.35
CA VAL A 45 13.22 -10.83 -16.51
C VAL A 45 13.20 -9.29 -16.43
N PRO A 46 13.39 -8.57 -17.57
CA PRO A 46 13.25 -7.12 -17.61
C PRO A 46 11.90 -6.62 -17.07
N LEU A 47 11.88 -5.45 -16.42
CA LEU A 47 10.70 -4.94 -15.71
C LEU A 47 9.45 -4.89 -16.59
N GLU A 48 9.54 -4.32 -17.78
CA GLU A 48 8.42 -4.17 -18.71
C GLU A 48 7.81 -5.51 -19.15
N ILE A 49 8.66 -6.55 -19.28
CA ILE A 49 8.21 -7.92 -19.59
C ILE A 49 7.62 -8.57 -18.34
N TRP A 50 8.29 -8.42 -17.19
CA TRP A 50 7.86 -8.98 -15.91
C TRP A 50 6.49 -8.43 -15.47
N LEU A 51 6.24 -7.13 -15.66
CA LEU A 51 4.96 -6.52 -15.38
C LEU A 51 3.84 -7.18 -16.17
N GLN A 52 4.01 -7.36 -17.49
CA GLN A 52 2.98 -7.89 -18.37
C GLN A 52 2.75 -9.40 -18.19
N THR A 53 3.82 -10.16 -17.90
CA THR A 53 3.74 -11.63 -17.89
C THR A 53 3.46 -12.23 -16.51
N HIS A 54 3.82 -11.54 -15.43
CA HIS A 54 3.71 -12.03 -14.07
C HIS A 54 2.86 -11.13 -13.18
N THR A 55 3.18 -9.84 -13.14
CA THR A 55 2.64 -8.93 -12.13
C THR A 55 1.19 -8.54 -12.41
N PHE A 56 0.89 -7.99 -13.57
CA PHE A 56 -0.49 -7.59 -13.90
C PHE A 56 -1.47 -8.77 -13.92
N PRO A 57 -1.12 -9.95 -14.46
CA PRO A 57 -1.96 -11.15 -14.34
C PRO A 57 -2.22 -11.61 -12.91
N LEU A 58 -1.28 -11.39 -11.99
CA LEU A 58 -1.51 -11.67 -10.57
C LEU A 58 -2.36 -10.58 -9.91
N GLU A 59 -2.01 -9.32 -10.11
CA GLU A 59 -2.68 -8.18 -9.48
C GLU A 59 -4.15 -8.07 -9.92
N SER A 60 -4.48 -8.43 -11.18
CA SER A 60 -5.87 -8.46 -11.66
C SER A 60 -6.78 -9.43 -10.91
N LYS A 61 -6.21 -10.50 -10.30
CA LYS A 61 -6.99 -11.48 -9.49
C LYS A 61 -7.55 -10.90 -8.21
N TYR A 62 -7.06 -9.74 -7.77
CA TYR A 62 -7.53 -9.06 -6.57
C TYR A 62 -8.90 -8.37 -6.76
N SER A 63 -9.51 -8.46 -7.94
CA SER A 63 -10.94 -8.22 -8.11
C SER A 63 -11.80 -9.23 -7.34
N ASP A 64 -11.26 -10.42 -7.05
CA ASP A 64 -11.84 -11.40 -6.11
C ASP A 64 -11.46 -11.00 -4.67
N LEU A 65 -12.45 -10.53 -3.90
CA LEU A 65 -12.24 -10.08 -2.52
C LEU A 65 -11.85 -11.20 -1.57
N ASP A 66 -12.31 -12.44 -1.79
CA ASP A 66 -11.93 -13.59 -0.97
C ASP A 66 -10.45 -13.94 -1.20
N PHE A 67 -9.98 -13.84 -2.44
CA PHE A 67 -8.56 -13.99 -2.75
C PHE A 67 -7.75 -12.87 -2.10
N ALA A 68 -8.17 -11.62 -2.25
CA ALA A 68 -7.50 -10.46 -1.67
C ALA A 68 -7.40 -10.56 -0.14
N ASP A 69 -8.50 -10.87 0.56
CA ASP A 69 -8.53 -11.01 2.02
C ASP A 69 -7.53 -12.07 2.50
N ARG A 70 -7.55 -13.25 1.88
CA ARG A 70 -6.63 -14.33 2.26
C ARG A 70 -5.17 -13.92 2.11
N VAL A 71 -4.80 -13.34 0.98
CA VAL A 71 -3.41 -12.98 0.69
C VAL A 71 -2.94 -11.83 1.57
N TYR A 72 -3.75 -10.76 1.70
CA TYR A 72 -3.38 -9.62 2.52
C TYR A 72 -3.27 -9.96 4.01
N ARG A 73 -4.14 -10.81 4.54
CA ARG A 73 -4.00 -11.31 5.92
C ARG A 73 -2.72 -12.11 6.12
N MET A 74 -2.35 -12.95 5.16
CA MET A 74 -1.09 -13.70 5.22
C MET A 74 0.12 -12.75 5.21
N LEU A 75 0.12 -11.77 4.31
CA LEU A 75 1.19 -10.78 4.20
C LEU A 75 1.35 -9.98 5.50
N VAL A 76 0.27 -9.32 5.96
CA VAL A 76 0.34 -8.43 7.13
C VAL A 76 0.77 -9.21 8.38
N ARG A 77 0.25 -10.43 8.59
CA ARG A 77 0.70 -11.30 9.68
C ARG A 77 2.17 -11.68 9.55
N ARG A 78 2.65 -11.96 8.35
CA ARG A 78 4.06 -12.28 8.10
C ARG A 78 4.96 -11.10 8.42
N LEU A 79 4.59 -9.90 7.99
CA LEU A 79 5.35 -8.68 8.26
C LEU A 79 5.42 -8.40 9.76
N LEU A 80 4.30 -8.45 10.46
CA LEU A 80 4.25 -8.27 11.92
C LEU A 80 5.09 -9.32 12.65
N ALA A 81 5.01 -10.60 12.25
CA ALA A 81 5.80 -11.68 12.83
C ALA A 81 7.31 -11.53 12.62
N ASN A 82 7.71 -10.79 11.59
CA ASN A 82 9.11 -10.45 11.31
C ASN A 82 9.52 -9.04 11.81
N GLY A 83 8.65 -8.39 12.58
CA GLY A 83 8.96 -7.12 13.25
C GLY A 83 8.65 -5.86 12.42
N THR A 84 8.08 -5.98 11.20
CA THR A 84 7.66 -4.83 10.40
C THR A 84 6.33 -4.30 10.90
N THR A 85 6.37 -3.28 11.74
CA THR A 85 5.19 -2.70 12.40
C THR A 85 4.58 -1.53 11.65
N THR A 86 5.30 -0.99 10.67
CA THR A 86 4.82 0.10 9.79
C THR A 86 5.17 -0.25 8.35
N ALA A 87 4.20 -0.13 7.44
CA ALA A 87 4.43 -0.39 6.02
C ALA A 87 3.71 0.63 5.14
N MET A 88 4.34 1.00 4.00
CA MET A 88 3.74 1.80 2.95
C MET A 88 3.45 0.91 1.75
N TYR A 89 2.16 0.69 1.48
CA TYR A 89 1.68 -0.30 0.54
C TYR A 89 1.24 0.30 -0.80
N PHE A 90 1.78 -0.24 -1.88
CA PHE A 90 1.08 -0.29 -3.15
C PHE A 90 0.07 -1.43 -3.09
N ALA A 91 -1.23 -1.14 -3.24
CA ALA A 91 -2.27 -2.15 -3.39
C ALA A 91 -2.53 -2.44 -4.88
N THR A 92 -3.77 -2.47 -5.32
CA THR A 92 -4.16 -2.68 -6.72
C THR A 92 -5.00 -1.50 -7.24
N ILE A 93 -5.40 -1.55 -8.52
CA ILE A 93 -6.41 -0.60 -9.05
C ILE A 93 -7.80 -0.85 -8.46
N HIS A 94 -8.08 -2.05 -7.95
CA HIS A 94 -9.39 -2.43 -7.44
C HIS A 94 -9.68 -1.74 -6.09
N TYR A 95 -10.67 -0.88 -6.08
CA TYR A 95 -11.04 -0.08 -4.92
C TYR A 95 -11.34 -0.94 -3.68
N GLU A 96 -12.21 -1.93 -3.82
CA GLU A 96 -12.69 -2.75 -2.71
C GLU A 96 -11.56 -3.57 -2.07
N SER A 97 -10.69 -4.17 -2.88
CA SER A 97 -9.56 -4.94 -2.35
C SER A 97 -8.50 -4.04 -1.71
N SER A 98 -8.28 -2.85 -2.26
CA SER A 98 -7.36 -1.88 -1.67
C SER A 98 -7.88 -1.37 -0.31
N LEU A 99 -9.19 -1.13 -0.20
CA LEU A 99 -9.83 -0.77 1.07
C LEU A 99 -9.75 -1.94 2.07
N ARG A 100 -9.93 -3.18 1.60
CA ARG A 100 -9.79 -4.38 2.42
C ARG A 100 -8.40 -4.52 3.04
N LEU A 101 -7.34 -4.16 2.32
CA LEU A 101 -5.98 -4.13 2.88
C LEU A 101 -5.89 -3.14 4.06
N ALA A 102 -6.47 -1.95 3.92
CA ALA A 102 -6.49 -0.95 4.99
C ALA A 102 -7.23 -1.47 6.24
N GLU A 103 -8.39 -2.10 6.06
CA GLU A 103 -9.15 -2.73 7.14
C GLU A 103 -8.33 -3.83 7.84
N ILE A 104 -7.66 -4.71 7.07
CA ILE A 104 -6.82 -5.78 7.62
C ILE A 104 -5.67 -5.22 8.46
N CYS A 105 -5.04 -4.12 8.03
CA CYS A 105 -4.01 -3.45 8.82
C CYS A 105 -4.57 -2.93 10.16
N ILE A 106 -5.79 -2.36 10.17
CA ILE A 106 -6.48 -1.94 11.40
C ILE A 106 -6.77 -3.16 12.29
N GLU A 107 -7.39 -4.20 11.74
CA GLU A 107 -7.77 -5.42 12.47
C GLU A 107 -6.56 -6.11 13.13
N LEU A 108 -5.43 -6.15 12.44
CA LEU A 108 -4.20 -6.81 12.91
C LEU A 108 -3.27 -5.89 13.70
N GLY A 109 -3.61 -4.59 13.76
CA GLY A 109 -2.87 -3.61 14.56
C GLY A 109 -1.58 -3.10 13.92
N GLN A 110 -1.37 -3.27 12.61
CA GLN A 110 -0.24 -2.72 11.89
C GLN A 110 -0.47 -1.24 11.55
N ARG A 111 0.53 -0.40 11.72
CA ARG A 111 0.53 0.95 11.16
C ARG A 111 0.79 0.87 9.67
N ALA A 112 -0.01 1.56 8.85
CA ALA A 112 0.16 1.50 7.41
C ALA A 112 -0.17 2.82 6.71
N LEU A 113 0.47 3.02 5.55
CA LEU A 113 0.00 3.91 4.51
C LEU A 113 -0.44 3.01 3.34
N VAL A 114 -1.69 3.11 2.92
CA VAL A 114 -2.22 2.24 1.87
C VAL A 114 -2.62 3.08 0.67
N GLY A 115 -2.13 2.71 -0.51
CA GLY A 115 -2.45 3.38 -1.75
C GLY A 115 -3.15 2.46 -2.74
N ARG A 116 -4.35 2.88 -3.19
CA ARG A 116 -4.95 2.35 -4.41
C ARG A 116 -4.09 2.81 -5.58
N VAL A 117 -3.65 1.87 -6.41
CA VAL A 117 -2.84 2.17 -7.59
C VAL A 117 -3.72 2.85 -8.65
N ALA A 118 -3.23 3.98 -9.17
CA ALA A 118 -3.82 4.67 -10.30
C ALA A 118 -2.98 4.37 -11.55
N MET A 119 -3.61 3.89 -12.62
CA MET A 119 -3.00 3.64 -13.93
C MET A 119 -4.08 3.63 -15.02
N ASP A 120 -3.99 4.57 -15.96
CA ASP A 120 -5.03 4.83 -16.96
C ASP A 120 -4.52 4.86 -18.41
N LEU A 121 -3.23 4.59 -18.62
CA LEU A 121 -2.63 4.64 -19.96
C LEU A 121 -2.76 3.28 -20.66
N ALA A 122 -3.76 3.17 -21.54
CA ALA A 122 -4.14 1.93 -22.21
C ALA A 122 -3.00 1.26 -23.00
N GLU A 123 -2.02 2.03 -23.49
CA GLU A 123 -0.85 1.50 -24.19
C GLU A 123 0.09 0.68 -23.32
N SER A 124 0.02 0.89 -22.01
CA SER A 124 0.93 0.26 -21.04
C SER A 124 0.21 -0.69 -20.07
N CYS A 125 -1.10 -0.59 -19.97
CA CYS A 125 -1.92 -1.36 -19.05
C CYS A 125 -2.68 -2.46 -19.80
N PRO A 126 -2.83 -3.67 -19.23
CA PRO A 126 -3.76 -4.67 -19.80
C PRO A 126 -5.20 -4.19 -19.71
N ASP A 127 -6.04 -4.58 -20.69
CA ASP A 127 -7.46 -4.19 -20.76
C ASP A 127 -8.25 -4.52 -19.48
N ASN A 128 -7.89 -5.61 -18.80
CA ASN A 128 -8.55 -6.06 -17.58
C ASN A 128 -7.90 -5.52 -16.29
N TYR A 129 -6.86 -4.70 -16.42
CA TYR A 129 -6.14 -4.13 -15.28
C TYR A 129 -5.67 -2.70 -15.59
N CYS A 130 -6.64 -1.82 -15.85
CA CYS A 130 -6.46 -0.43 -16.20
C CYS A 130 -7.66 0.38 -15.69
N ASP A 131 -7.45 1.62 -15.28
CA ASP A 131 -8.54 2.55 -15.00
C ASP A 131 -9.22 2.95 -16.33
N GLY A 132 -10.52 3.20 -16.30
CA GLY A 132 -11.30 3.48 -17.51
C GLY A 132 -10.95 4.82 -18.17
N SER A 133 -10.57 5.81 -17.37
CA SER A 133 -10.17 7.14 -17.84
C SER A 133 -9.35 7.88 -16.78
N PRO A 134 -8.66 8.98 -17.15
CA PRO A 134 -8.00 9.86 -16.17
C PRO A 134 -8.94 10.36 -15.07
N ALA A 135 -10.19 10.66 -15.44
CA ALA A 135 -11.20 11.14 -14.50
C ALA A 135 -11.64 10.05 -13.52
N ASP A 136 -11.82 8.82 -13.99
CA ASP A 136 -12.13 7.65 -13.14
C ASP A 136 -10.98 7.36 -12.17
N SER A 137 -9.75 7.41 -12.66
CA SER A 137 -8.54 7.21 -11.85
C SER A 137 -8.47 8.18 -10.67
N VAL A 138 -8.73 9.46 -10.93
CA VAL A 138 -8.75 10.52 -9.90
C VAL A 138 -9.95 10.36 -8.97
N ALA A 139 -11.15 10.10 -9.50
CA ALA A 139 -12.38 9.96 -8.72
C ALA A 139 -12.31 8.75 -7.76
N ASP A 140 -11.85 7.61 -8.24
CA ASP A 140 -11.69 6.41 -7.42
C ASP A 140 -10.59 6.58 -6.37
N THR A 141 -9.52 7.30 -6.70
CA THR A 141 -8.48 7.63 -5.71
C THR A 141 -9.03 8.57 -4.64
N ALA A 142 -9.79 9.60 -5.01
CA ALA A 142 -10.42 10.52 -4.07
C ALA A 142 -11.40 9.78 -3.13
N ARG A 143 -12.25 8.92 -3.70
CA ARG A 143 -13.17 8.05 -2.95
C ARG A 143 -12.40 7.14 -1.97
N PHE A 144 -11.27 6.58 -2.40
CA PHE A 144 -10.43 5.74 -1.55
C PHE A 144 -9.81 6.51 -0.40
N VAL A 145 -9.26 7.70 -0.65
CA VAL A 145 -8.70 8.59 0.38
C VAL A 145 -9.72 8.88 1.47
N ASP A 146 -10.93 9.29 1.07
CA ASP A 146 -12.04 9.58 1.99
C ASP A 146 -12.47 8.33 2.78
N ALA A 147 -12.59 7.18 2.12
CA ALA A 147 -13.01 5.93 2.77
C ALA A 147 -12.00 5.47 3.85
N VAL A 148 -10.69 5.48 3.56
CA VAL A 148 -9.67 5.07 4.54
C VAL A 148 -9.69 5.97 5.77
N GLN A 149 -9.88 7.28 5.60
CA GLN A 149 -9.97 8.22 6.72
C GLN A 149 -11.17 7.94 7.63
N ARG A 150 -12.26 7.39 7.09
CA ARG A 150 -13.51 7.10 7.81
C ARG A 150 -13.63 5.66 8.30
N LEU A 151 -12.65 4.81 8.08
CA LEU A 151 -12.70 3.42 8.56
C LEU A 151 -12.88 3.37 10.08
N ALA A 152 -13.83 2.56 10.52
CA ALA A 152 -14.10 2.33 11.93
C ALA A 152 -12.87 1.72 12.64
N GLY A 153 -12.54 2.24 13.82
CA GLY A 153 -11.39 1.77 14.62
C GLY A 153 -10.03 2.17 14.08
N ASN A 154 -9.98 3.06 13.09
CA ASN A 154 -8.71 3.49 12.48
C ASN A 154 -7.82 4.29 13.44
N ASP A 155 -8.35 5.17 14.27
CA ASP A 155 -7.62 6.00 15.25
C ASP A 155 -6.31 6.62 14.69
N GLY A 156 -6.25 6.92 13.36
CA GLY A 156 -5.09 7.45 12.68
C GLY A 156 -3.93 6.45 12.50
N ARG A 157 -4.17 5.16 12.64
CA ARG A 157 -3.18 4.11 12.47
C ARG A 157 -2.90 3.80 11.01
N VAL A 158 -3.93 3.86 10.17
CA VAL A 158 -3.84 3.65 8.74
C VAL A 158 -4.18 4.94 8.02
N LEU A 159 -3.31 5.38 7.13
CA LEU A 159 -3.47 6.59 6.33
C LEU A 159 -3.59 6.22 4.86
N PRO A 160 -4.35 6.99 4.06
CA PRO A 160 -4.37 6.81 2.61
C PRO A 160 -3.10 7.37 1.96
N ALA A 161 -2.70 6.77 0.85
CA ALA A 161 -1.66 7.31 -0.03
C ALA A 161 -2.20 7.41 -1.47
N ILE A 162 -1.95 8.53 -2.12
CA ILE A 162 -2.21 8.73 -3.55
C ILE A 162 -1.08 8.05 -4.31
N THR A 163 -1.42 7.09 -5.18
CA THR A 163 -0.44 6.17 -5.73
C THR A 163 -0.55 6.07 -7.26
N PRO A 164 -0.12 7.10 -8.03
CA PRO A 164 0.17 6.90 -9.44
C PRO A 164 1.27 5.84 -9.54
N ARG A 165 1.03 4.77 -10.32
CA ARG A 165 1.97 3.64 -10.34
C ARG A 165 3.38 4.10 -10.77
N PHE A 166 3.48 4.71 -11.94
CA PHE A 166 4.67 5.36 -12.50
C PHE A 166 4.29 6.09 -13.80
N ILE A 167 5.16 6.94 -14.32
CA ILE A 167 4.87 7.74 -15.53
C ILE A 167 4.43 6.88 -16.72
N PRO A 168 5.07 5.74 -17.06
CA PRO A 168 4.68 4.95 -18.21
C PRO A 168 3.26 4.37 -18.19
N SER A 169 2.60 4.32 -17.03
CA SER A 169 1.23 3.78 -16.90
C SER A 169 0.17 4.85 -16.59
N CYS A 170 0.57 6.11 -16.48
CA CYS A 170 -0.32 7.19 -16.10
C CYS A 170 -0.32 8.29 -17.17
N SER A 171 -1.50 8.71 -17.60
CA SER A 171 -1.61 9.87 -18.45
C SER A 171 -1.23 11.17 -17.70
N ASP A 172 -0.77 12.15 -18.43
CA ASP A 172 -0.54 13.51 -17.92
C ASP A 172 -1.78 14.10 -17.23
N ALA A 173 -2.97 13.78 -17.71
CA ALA A 173 -4.23 14.24 -17.13
C ALA A 173 -4.48 13.59 -15.76
N ALA A 174 -4.24 12.29 -15.63
CA ALA A 174 -4.34 11.59 -14.36
C ALA A 174 -3.29 12.11 -13.36
N LEU A 175 -2.02 12.24 -13.78
CA LEU A 175 -0.96 12.76 -12.91
C LEU A 175 -1.27 14.16 -12.37
N ARG A 176 -1.75 15.07 -13.23
CA ARG A 176 -2.17 16.42 -12.80
C ARG A 176 -3.35 16.40 -11.84
N GLY A 177 -4.36 15.55 -12.12
CA GLY A 177 -5.53 15.39 -11.25
C GLY A 177 -5.17 14.81 -9.89
N LEU A 178 -4.32 13.79 -9.85
CA LEU A 178 -3.82 13.19 -8.60
C LEU A 178 -2.95 14.17 -7.80
N GLY A 179 -2.13 14.99 -8.49
CA GLY A 179 -1.36 16.05 -7.85
C GLY A 179 -2.25 17.15 -7.23
N ALA A 180 -3.33 17.53 -7.91
CA ALA A 180 -4.34 18.46 -7.36
C ALA A 180 -5.05 17.84 -6.13
N LEU A 181 -5.44 16.57 -6.22
CA LEU A 181 -6.03 15.84 -5.09
C LEU A 181 -5.08 15.77 -3.89
N ALA A 182 -3.79 15.57 -4.11
CA ALA A 182 -2.79 15.58 -3.05
C ALA A 182 -2.69 16.94 -2.35
N ALA A 183 -2.70 18.02 -3.14
CA ALA A 183 -2.69 19.38 -2.60
C ALA A 183 -3.95 19.72 -1.80
N GLU A 184 -5.12 19.23 -2.24
CA GLU A 184 -6.40 19.44 -1.58
C GLU A 184 -6.51 18.67 -0.25
N THR A 185 -6.11 17.39 -0.28
CA THR A 185 -6.34 16.46 0.86
C THR A 185 -5.19 16.42 1.86
N GLY A 186 -3.98 16.83 1.46
CA GLY A 186 -2.76 16.65 2.24
C GLY A 186 -2.34 15.18 2.39
N ALA A 187 -2.93 14.26 1.60
CA ALA A 187 -2.59 12.84 1.64
C ALA A 187 -1.15 12.61 1.14
N HIS A 188 -0.51 11.57 1.67
CA HIS A 188 0.81 11.15 1.22
C HIS A 188 0.76 10.69 -0.25
N VAL A 189 1.88 10.88 -0.95
CA VAL A 189 2.03 10.44 -2.34
C VAL A 189 3.17 9.46 -2.43
N GLN A 190 3.00 8.40 -3.21
CA GLN A 190 4.04 7.45 -3.58
C GLN A 190 3.95 7.11 -5.07
N THR A 191 5.09 6.84 -5.67
CA THR A 191 5.21 6.40 -7.07
C THR A 191 6.53 5.70 -7.28
N HIS A 192 6.80 5.18 -8.48
CA HIS A 192 8.12 4.72 -8.90
C HIS A 192 8.77 5.77 -9.81
N CYS A 193 10.09 5.77 -9.83
CA CYS A 193 10.88 6.67 -10.66
C CYS A 193 12.20 6.01 -11.02
N SER A 194 12.48 5.89 -12.31
CA SER A 194 13.72 5.34 -12.86
C SER A 194 14.06 3.93 -12.33
N GLU A 195 13.06 3.05 -12.22
CA GLU A 195 13.22 1.69 -11.73
C GLU A 195 13.98 0.79 -12.73
N SER A 196 13.90 1.11 -14.02
CA SER A 196 14.56 0.38 -15.09
C SER A 196 15.12 1.29 -16.18
N ASP A 197 16.04 0.77 -17.00
CA ASP A 197 16.54 1.48 -18.18
C ASP A 197 15.40 1.82 -19.14
N TRP A 198 14.42 0.92 -19.30
CA TRP A 198 13.24 1.17 -20.11
C TRP A 198 12.45 2.38 -19.61
N GLU A 199 12.16 2.45 -18.33
CA GLU A 199 11.46 3.61 -17.74
C GLU A 199 12.28 4.88 -17.88
N HIS A 200 13.59 4.82 -17.58
CA HIS A 200 14.48 5.97 -17.68
C HIS A 200 14.52 6.60 -19.09
N HIS A 201 14.39 5.76 -20.13
CA HIS A 201 14.37 6.25 -21.51
C HIS A 201 12.98 6.64 -22.00
N HIS A 202 11.91 6.28 -21.27
CA HIS A 202 10.54 6.62 -21.58
C HIS A 202 10.18 8.04 -21.08
N VAL A 203 10.79 8.47 -19.98
CA VAL A 203 10.59 9.78 -19.34
C VAL A 203 11.57 10.80 -19.86
#